data_7c9084accb4ec918762e70d5c8d32a71
#
_entry.id   7c9084accb4ec918762e70d5c8d32a71
#
_cell.length_a   1.000
_cell.length_b   1.000
_cell.length_c   1.000
_cell.angle_alpha   90.00
_cell.angle_beta   90.00
_cell.angle_gamma   90.00
#
_symmetry.space_group_name_H-M   'P 1'
#
loop_
_entity.id
_entity.type
_entity.pdbx_description
1 polymer ?
#
loop_
_entity_poly.entity_id
_entity_poly.type
_entity_poly.pdbx_seq_one_letter_code
_entity_poly.pdbx_strand_id
1 'polypeptide(L)'
;LAALSNGEVKLDNALWSEDTQVMVDALRQLGYKIEVNLDSLESGNRNLIIQGRGGSIPKGGTPENPMELFVGNAGTAARFLTAFLCLGKGTYRLSGISRMHERPQASLIEALRTLGYCIDSKNNKLPLTIHAGGPTFKSCRVSIEESSQFASALLLLAKLGGWNVEIDGELGAKSPYVAMTSSLIDCFPTEGGRLKIEPDASSGSYFWAAGHILSLNNCLPLKVARWPKSGWQIDAEFTSFLPLPNIVSRRDDLGDSIMTAIVIAPLTGHQTQFVNLERLRLQECERVQALRTELTKCGATIQEAGESLTISPGELKGAEIETYDDHRIAMSFAALGLKVPGIRIKNPCCVRKTFPTFFYKLAAPAPHGLGATILDGKGNKLKAEQLIAG
;
A
#
# COMPACT_ATOMS: atom_id res chain seq x y z
N LEU A 1 10.41 0.96 -12.89
CA LEU A 1 11.74 0.47 -13.36
C LEU A 1 11.60 -0.37 -14.64
N ALA A 2 10.77 -1.44 -14.67
CA ALA A 2 10.67 -2.33 -15.83
C ALA A 2 10.37 -1.61 -17.17
N ALA A 3 9.45 -0.64 -17.15
CA ALA A 3 9.11 0.17 -18.33
C ALA A 3 10.30 1.00 -18.86
N LEU A 4 11.24 1.35 -17.99
CA LEU A 4 12.40 2.17 -18.29
C LEU A 4 13.65 1.37 -18.59
N SER A 5 13.65 0.04 -18.39
CA SER A 5 14.78 -0.85 -18.69
C SER A 5 15.14 -0.86 -20.18
N ASN A 6 16.36 -1.29 -20.51
CA ASN A 6 16.82 -1.40 -21.90
C ASN A 6 16.25 -2.64 -22.61
N GLY A 7 15.83 -3.66 -21.87
CA GLY A 7 15.37 -4.94 -22.40
C GLY A 7 14.00 -5.37 -21.84
N GLU A 8 13.63 -6.61 -22.18
CA GLU A 8 12.43 -7.27 -21.64
C GLU A 8 12.63 -7.62 -20.17
N VAL A 9 11.69 -7.24 -19.31
CA VAL A 9 11.67 -7.61 -17.90
C VAL A 9 10.45 -8.47 -17.60
N LYS A 10 10.70 -9.61 -16.92
CA LYS A 10 9.67 -10.51 -16.40
C LYS A 10 9.53 -10.31 -14.90
N LEU A 11 8.33 -9.93 -14.45
CA LEU A 11 8.00 -9.82 -13.03
C LEU A 11 7.13 -11.01 -12.65
N ASP A 12 7.64 -11.88 -11.76
CA ASP A 12 6.87 -13.01 -11.26
C ASP A 12 6.17 -12.66 -9.94
N ASN A 13 5.02 -13.27 -9.70
CA ASN A 13 4.21 -13.11 -8.48
C ASN A 13 3.75 -11.66 -8.22
N ALA A 14 3.60 -10.83 -9.23
CA ALA A 14 3.08 -9.48 -9.06
C ALA A 14 1.63 -9.53 -8.57
N LEU A 15 1.33 -8.87 -7.46
CA LEU A 15 -0.02 -8.74 -6.95
C LEU A 15 -0.92 -8.09 -8.01
N TRP A 16 -2.11 -8.68 -8.25
CA TRP A 16 -3.08 -8.16 -9.20
C TRP A 16 -4.26 -7.52 -8.48
N SER A 17 -4.04 -6.34 -7.94
CA SER A 17 -4.98 -5.51 -7.21
C SER A 17 -5.34 -4.25 -8.00
N GLU A 18 -6.35 -3.51 -7.56
CA GLU A 18 -6.74 -2.25 -8.21
C GLU A 18 -5.56 -1.28 -8.34
N ASP A 19 -4.74 -1.11 -7.28
CA ASP A 19 -3.58 -0.20 -7.31
C ASP A 19 -2.53 -0.62 -8.36
N THR A 20 -2.27 -1.92 -8.54
CA THR A 20 -1.32 -2.41 -9.54
C THR A 20 -1.88 -2.39 -10.96
N GLN A 21 -3.18 -2.66 -11.12
CA GLN A 21 -3.88 -2.56 -12.40
C GLN A 21 -3.86 -1.12 -12.93
N VAL A 22 -4.16 -0.15 -12.08
CA VAL A 22 -4.08 1.28 -12.41
C VAL A 22 -2.70 1.66 -12.97
N MET A 23 -1.61 1.18 -12.36
CA MET A 23 -0.26 1.42 -12.86
C MET A 23 -0.01 0.77 -14.22
N VAL A 24 -0.42 -0.49 -14.40
CA VAL A 24 -0.29 -1.21 -15.66
C VAL A 24 -1.06 -0.52 -16.77
N ASP A 25 -2.29 -0.10 -16.48
CA ASP A 25 -3.15 0.58 -17.47
C ASP A 25 -2.59 1.95 -17.87
N ALA A 26 -2.09 2.73 -16.90
CA ALA A 26 -1.41 3.99 -17.18
C ALA A 26 -0.18 3.79 -18.08
N LEU A 27 0.65 2.78 -17.79
CA LEU A 27 1.81 2.47 -18.64
C LEU A 27 1.40 2.00 -20.04
N ARG A 28 0.33 1.21 -20.17
CA ARG A 28 -0.22 0.82 -21.48
C ARG A 28 -0.73 2.03 -22.28
N GLN A 29 -1.45 2.94 -21.62
CA GLN A 29 -1.88 4.20 -22.24
C GLN A 29 -0.69 5.03 -22.75
N LEU A 30 0.41 5.07 -21.98
CA LEU A 30 1.67 5.70 -22.36
C LEU A 30 2.41 4.97 -23.50
N GLY A 31 1.90 3.82 -23.96
CA GLY A 31 2.40 3.07 -25.11
C GLY A 31 3.39 1.96 -24.80
N TYR A 32 3.54 1.55 -23.54
CA TYR A 32 4.35 0.39 -23.20
C TYR A 32 3.60 -0.92 -23.53
N LYS A 33 4.35 -1.90 -24.03
CA LYS A 33 3.83 -3.27 -24.23
C LYS A 33 4.00 -4.05 -22.95
N ILE A 34 2.85 -4.47 -22.37
CA ILE A 34 2.81 -5.24 -21.12
C ILE A 34 1.86 -6.42 -21.33
N GLU A 35 2.40 -7.63 -21.24
CA GLU A 35 1.63 -8.86 -21.20
C GLU A 35 1.35 -9.23 -19.75
N VAL A 36 0.15 -9.73 -19.49
CA VAL A 36 -0.32 -10.11 -18.15
C VAL A 36 -0.78 -11.55 -18.21
N ASN A 37 -0.04 -12.43 -17.55
CA ASN A 37 -0.30 -13.86 -17.53
C ASN A 37 -0.74 -14.31 -16.13
N LEU A 38 -1.57 -15.33 -16.04
CA LEU A 38 -1.97 -15.93 -14.78
C LEU A 38 -0.75 -16.53 -14.07
N ASP A 39 -0.69 -16.32 -12.76
CA ASP A 39 0.25 -17.07 -11.92
C ASP A 39 -0.34 -18.46 -11.64
N SER A 40 0.45 -19.51 -11.86
CA SER A 40 0.01 -20.89 -11.68
C SER A 40 -0.10 -21.33 -10.23
N LEU A 41 0.54 -20.60 -9.32
CA LEU A 41 0.64 -20.94 -7.90
C LEU A 41 -0.33 -20.13 -7.02
N GLU A 42 -0.68 -18.92 -7.46
CA GLU A 42 -1.43 -17.97 -6.65
C GLU A 42 -2.41 -17.17 -7.53
N SER A 43 -3.70 -17.46 -7.42
CA SER A 43 -4.75 -16.86 -8.27
C SER A 43 -4.88 -15.33 -8.14
N GLY A 44 -4.44 -14.78 -7.01
CA GLY A 44 -4.40 -13.33 -6.78
C GLY A 44 -3.22 -12.61 -7.43
N ASN A 45 -2.27 -13.34 -8.01
CA ASN A 45 -1.07 -12.80 -8.61
C ASN A 45 -1.07 -12.97 -10.14
N ARG A 46 -0.15 -12.24 -10.78
CA ARG A 46 0.12 -12.33 -12.23
C ARG A 46 1.61 -12.36 -12.48
N ASN A 47 1.98 -12.93 -13.60
CA ASN A 47 3.32 -12.83 -14.18
C ASN A 47 3.25 -11.78 -15.28
N LEU A 48 4.06 -10.73 -15.19
CA LEU A 48 4.07 -9.62 -16.13
C LEU A 48 5.31 -9.70 -17.01
N ILE A 49 5.13 -9.46 -18.31
CA ILE A 49 6.24 -9.30 -19.27
C ILE A 49 6.17 -7.87 -19.80
N ILE A 50 7.17 -7.08 -19.51
CA ILE A 50 7.24 -5.68 -19.85
C ILE A 50 8.38 -5.45 -20.83
N GLN A 51 8.07 -4.87 -22.01
CA GLN A 51 9.09 -4.41 -22.95
C GLN A 51 9.60 -3.04 -22.53
N GLY A 52 10.80 -2.98 -21.97
CA GLY A 52 11.45 -1.74 -21.59
C GLY A 52 11.77 -0.86 -22.80
N ARG A 53 11.89 0.45 -22.57
CA ARG A 53 12.10 1.46 -23.63
C ARG A 53 13.34 2.32 -23.39
N GLY A 54 14.31 1.86 -22.61
CA GLY A 54 15.56 2.59 -22.37
C GLY A 54 15.36 4.01 -21.85
N GLY A 55 14.43 4.21 -20.91
CA GLY A 55 14.12 5.51 -20.35
C GLY A 55 13.14 6.37 -21.18
N SER A 56 12.73 5.93 -22.35
CA SER A 56 11.82 6.69 -23.22
C SER A 56 10.35 6.43 -22.86
N ILE A 57 9.55 7.49 -22.78
CA ILE A 57 8.08 7.43 -22.67
C ILE A 57 7.48 7.57 -24.06
N PRO A 58 6.80 6.54 -24.60
CA PRO A 58 6.43 6.51 -26.03
C PRO A 58 5.39 7.54 -26.46
N LYS A 59 4.44 7.90 -25.58
CA LYS A 59 3.32 8.79 -25.92
C LYS A 59 3.20 9.95 -24.96
N GLY A 60 2.75 11.10 -25.46
CA GLY A 60 2.37 12.27 -24.69
C GLY A 60 1.31 13.07 -25.44
N GLY A 61 0.59 13.92 -24.73
CA GLY A 61 -0.38 14.85 -25.30
C GLY A 61 0.23 16.19 -25.72
N THR A 62 -0.62 17.15 -26.11
CA THR A 62 -0.25 18.55 -26.36
C THR A 62 -0.78 19.43 -25.24
N PRO A 63 -0.35 20.70 -25.13
CA PRO A 63 -0.93 21.64 -24.14
C PRO A 63 -2.45 21.80 -24.29
N GLU A 64 -2.98 21.79 -25.52
CA GLU A 64 -4.40 21.93 -25.84
C GLU A 64 -5.19 20.63 -25.60
N ASN A 65 -4.50 19.48 -25.69
CA ASN A 65 -5.09 18.16 -25.51
C ASN A 65 -4.12 17.27 -24.71
N PRO A 66 -3.98 17.47 -23.40
CA PRO A 66 -3.10 16.70 -22.56
C PRO A 66 -3.54 15.23 -22.51
N MET A 67 -2.57 14.33 -22.39
CA MET A 67 -2.88 12.91 -22.18
C MET A 67 -3.42 12.71 -20.75
N GLU A 68 -4.69 12.33 -20.65
CA GLU A 68 -5.37 12.10 -19.38
C GLU A 68 -5.00 10.74 -18.80
N LEU A 69 -4.57 10.72 -17.54
CA LEU A 69 -4.29 9.52 -16.76
C LEU A 69 -5.09 9.55 -15.45
N PHE A 70 -5.84 8.51 -15.18
CA PHE A 70 -6.65 8.40 -13.97
C PHE A 70 -6.09 7.33 -13.02
N VAL A 71 -5.82 7.73 -11.78
CA VAL A 71 -5.16 6.86 -10.79
C VAL A 71 -6.10 6.40 -9.64
N GLY A 72 -7.40 6.66 -9.74
CA GLY A 72 -8.34 6.27 -8.69
C GLY A 72 -7.92 6.80 -7.32
N ASN A 73 -7.76 5.89 -6.34
CA ASN A 73 -7.17 6.19 -5.02
C ASN A 73 -5.79 5.54 -4.81
N ALA A 74 -5.12 5.14 -5.90
CA ALA A 74 -3.81 4.49 -5.86
C ALA A 74 -2.68 5.51 -5.57
N GLY A 75 -2.35 5.69 -4.29
CA GLY A 75 -1.37 6.69 -3.86
C GLY A 75 0.01 6.49 -4.46
N THR A 76 0.48 5.25 -4.54
CA THR A 76 1.78 4.91 -5.14
C THR A 76 1.79 5.25 -6.64
N ALA A 77 0.74 4.89 -7.38
CA ALA A 77 0.63 5.21 -8.79
C ALA A 77 0.61 6.74 -9.00
N ALA A 78 -0.14 7.49 -8.19
CA ALA A 78 -0.19 8.95 -8.26
C ALA A 78 1.20 9.58 -8.13
N ARG A 79 1.97 9.20 -7.09
CA ARG A 79 3.29 9.79 -6.81
C ARG A 79 4.32 9.37 -7.84
N PHE A 80 4.37 8.09 -8.16
CA PHE A 80 5.37 7.56 -9.10
C PHE A 80 5.13 8.06 -10.52
N LEU A 81 3.89 8.13 -10.98
CA LEU A 81 3.57 8.69 -12.28
C LEU A 81 3.84 10.19 -12.34
N THR A 82 3.59 10.96 -11.25
CA THR A 82 3.91 12.40 -11.24
C THR A 82 5.38 12.64 -11.57
N ALA A 83 6.31 11.91 -10.96
CA ALA A 83 7.73 12.03 -11.27
C ALA A 83 8.08 11.41 -12.64
N PHE A 84 7.50 10.24 -12.95
CA PHE A 84 7.77 9.52 -14.20
C PHE A 84 7.44 10.36 -15.45
N LEU A 85 6.28 11.00 -15.47
CA LEU A 85 5.81 11.79 -16.60
C LEU A 85 6.68 13.01 -16.89
N CYS A 86 7.41 13.53 -15.90
CA CYS A 86 8.37 14.61 -16.08
C CYS A 86 9.49 14.26 -17.10
N LEU A 87 9.85 12.99 -17.19
CA LEU A 87 10.86 12.49 -18.14
C LEU A 87 10.32 12.27 -19.55
N GLY A 88 9.03 12.45 -19.77
CA GLY A 88 8.38 12.29 -21.07
C GLY A 88 8.62 13.45 -22.04
N LYS A 89 7.85 13.40 -23.12
CA LYS A 89 7.74 14.49 -24.09
C LYS A 89 6.27 14.79 -24.31
N GLY A 90 5.83 16.01 -24.03
CA GLY A 90 4.44 16.43 -24.18
C GLY A 90 3.78 16.81 -22.86
N THR A 91 2.47 16.89 -22.87
CA THR A 91 1.66 17.33 -21.73
C THR A 91 0.78 16.19 -21.22
N TYR A 92 0.79 16.01 -19.91
CA TYR A 92 0.05 14.95 -19.22
C TYR A 92 -0.82 15.55 -18.13
N ARG A 93 -2.04 15.06 -18.00
CA ARG A 93 -2.90 15.41 -16.88
C ARG A 93 -3.17 14.19 -16.02
N LEU A 94 -2.87 14.31 -14.72
CA LEU A 94 -3.06 13.25 -13.74
C LEU A 94 -4.20 13.61 -12.80
N SER A 95 -5.17 12.72 -12.66
CA SER A 95 -6.33 12.88 -11.78
C SER A 95 -6.67 11.59 -11.05
N GLY A 96 -7.54 11.69 -10.03
CA GLY A 96 -8.03 10.57 -9.27
C GLY A 96 -9.43 10.84 -8.73
N ILE A 97 -9.90 10.02 -7.79
CA ILE A 97 -11.15 10.26 -7.07
C ILE A 97 -10.99 11.43 -6.08
N SER A 98 -12.10 11.96 -5.55
CA SER A 98 -12.10 13.12 -4.65
C SER A 98 -11.12 12.95 -3.48
N ARG A 99 -11.08 11.77 -2.84
CA ARG A 99 -10.14 11.51 -1.74
C ARG A 99 -8.67 11.62 -2.19
N MET A 100 -8.33 11.17 -3.40
CA MET A 100 -6.96 11.31 -3.92
C MET A 100 -6.57 12.77 -4.15
N HIS A 101 -7.54 13.64 -4.45
CA HIS A 101 -7.32 15.09 -4.58
C HIS A 101 -7.07 15.80 -3.23
N GLU A 102 -7.43 15.16 -2.11
CA GLU A 102 -7.15 15.70 -0.77
C GLU A 102 -5.77 15.26 -0.24
N ARG A 103 -5.27 14.14 -0.70
CA ARG A 103 -4.01 13.54 -0.21
C ARG A 103 -2.81 14.40 -0.56
N PRO A 104 -1.78 14.45 0.32
CA PRO A 104 -0.62 15.32 0.14
C PRO A 104 0.21 14.94 -1.10
N GLN A 105 0.70 15.98 -1.82
CA GLN A 105 1.58 15.91 -2.98
C GLN A 105 2.60 17.07 -3.02
N ALA A 106 2.46 18.05 -2.12
CA ALA A 106 3.18 19.33 -2.20
C ALA A 106 4.69 19.14 -2.28
N SER A 107 5.29 18.41 -1.34
CA SER A 107 6.74 18.20 -1.30
C SER A 107 7.30 17.58 -2.60
N LEU A 108 6.56 16.65 -3.22
CA LEU A 108 6.97 16.05 -4.50
C LEU A 108 6.88 17.07 -5.64
N ILE A 109 5.78 17.80 -5.73
CA ILE A 109 5.56 18.80 -6.80
C ILE A 109 6.61 19.92 -6.70
N GLU A 110 6.92 20.39 -5.51
CA GLU A 110 7.94 21.42 -5.24
C GLU A 110 9.35 20.93 -5.60
N ALA A 111 9.69 19.70 -5.23
CA ALA A 111 10.97 19.08 -5.61
C ALA A 111 11.10 18.99 -7.15
N LEU A 112 10.05 18.57 -7.84
CA LEU A 112 10.04 18.48 -9.30
C LEU A 112 10.13 19.86 -9.96
N ARG A 113 9.46 20.88 -9.42
CA ARG A 113 9.60 22.27 -9.89
C ARG A 113 11.02 22.79 -9.68
N THR A 114 11.65 22.47 -8.56
CA THR A 114 13.06 22.79 -8.29
C THR A 114 13.99 22.14 -9.31
N LEU A 115 13.68 20.92 -9.76
CA LEU A 115 14.38 20.26 -10.87
C LEU A 115 14.13 20.93 -12.23
N GLY A 116 13.21 21.89 -12.30
CA GLY A 116 12.94 22.70 -13.50
C GLY A 116 11.71 22.26 -14.32
N TYR A 117 10.89 21.35 -13.81
CA TYR A 117 9.67 20.94 -14.50
C TYR A 117 8.53 21.94 -14.25
N CYS A 118 7.76 22.20 -15.32
CA CYS A 118 6.55 22.97 -15.24
C CYS A 118 5.38 22.06 -14.87
N ILE A 119 4.80 22.29 -13.68
CA ILE A 119 3.67 21.50 -13.17
C ILE A 119 2.59 22.46 -12.70
N ASP A 120 1.44 22.42 -13.36
CA ASP A 120 0.25 23.17 -13.01
C ASP A 120 -0.59 22.37 -12.00
N SER A 121 -0.77 22.92 -10.83
CA SER A 121 -1.63 22.40 -9.78
C SER A 121 -2.17 23.58 -8.96
N LYS A 122 -3.49 23.63 -8.76
CA LYS A 122 -4.16 24.73 -8.05
C LYS A 122 -3.74 24.85 -6.59
N ASN A 123 -3.41 23.74 -5.95
CA ASN A 123 -3.16 23.64 -4.49
C ASN A 123 -2.03 22.66 -4.12
N ASN A 124 -1.12 22.41 -5.07
CA ASN A 124 -0.06 21.39 -4.95
C ASN A 124 -0.57 19.97 -4.63
N LYS A 125 -1.77 19.64 -5.17
CA LYS A 125 -2.40 18.31 -5.11
C LYS A 125 -2.89 17.90 -6.48
N LEU A 126 -3.51 16.72 -6.59
CA LEU A 126 -4.25 16.36 -7.78
C LEU A 126 -5.59 17.13 -7.85
N PRO A 127 -6.16 17.38 -9.07
CA PRO A 127 -5.55 17.07 -10.36
C PRO A 127 -4.39 18.02 -10.67
N LEU A 128 -3.42 17.53 -11.45
CA LEU A 128 -2.29 18.34 -11.90
C LEU A 128 -1.98 18.09 -13.38
N THR A 129 -1.36 19.09 -14.03
CA THR A 129 -0.87 18.99 -15.40
C THR A 129 0.64 19.11 -15.40
N ILE A 130 1.33 18.19 -16.10
CA ILE A 130 2.78 18.13 -16.22
C ILE A 130 3.15 18.47 -17.65
N HIS A 131 3.94 19.51 -17.83
CA HIS A 131 4.62 19.84 -19.08
C HIS A 131 6.01 19.20 -19.04
N ALA A 132 6.12 18.06 -19.69
CA ALA A 132 7.33 17.24 -19.62
C ALA A 132 8.52 17.89 -20.35
N GLY A 133 9.72 17.72 -19.80
CA GLY A 133 10.95 18.33 -20.34
C GLY A 133 12.12 17.35 -20.51
N GLY A 134 11.91 16.06 -20.17
CA GLY A 134 13.01 15.08 -20.17
C GLY A 134 14.02 15.29 -19.02
N PRO A 135 15.25 14.71 -19.11
CA PRO A 135 16.28 14.84 -18.09
C PRO A 135 16.73 16.30 -17.89
N THR A 136 17.00 16.70 -16.62
CA THR A 136 17.37 18.09 -16.29
C THR A 136 18.74 18.25 -15.64
N PHE A 137 19.33 17.17 -15.14
CA PHE A 137 20.66 17.15 -14.48
C PHE A 137 20.78 18.18 -13.34
N LYS A 138 19.79 18.23 -12.45
CA LYS A 138 19.70 19.19 -11.34
C LYS A 138 19.56 18.49 -9.99
N SER A 139 19.68 19.27 -8.92
CA SER A 139 19.48 18.82 -7.55
C SER A 139 18.15 19.32 -6.99
N CYS A 140 17.54 18.52 -6.12
CA CYS A 140 16.38 18.94 -5.34
C CYS A 140 16.46 18.38 -3.92
N ARG A 141 15.65 18.97 -3.04
CA ARG A 141 15.38 18.44 -1.71
C ARG A 141 13.92 18.03 -1.61
N VAL A 142 13.62 16.92 -0.94
CA VAL A 142 12.26 16.43 -0.75
C VAL A 142 12.03 16.02 0.71
N SER A 143 10.98 16.56 1.32
CA SER A 143 10.55 16.15 2.66
C SER A 143 9.74 14.86 2.57
N ILE A 144 10.00 13.95 3.51
CA ILE A 144 9.25 12.69 3.67
C ILE A 144 8.31 12.72 4.88
N GLU A 145 8.07 13.85 5.50
CA GLU A 145 7.23 13.98 6.70
C GLU A 145 5.81 13.43 6.45
N GLU A 146 5.17 13.85 5.37
CA GLU A 146 3.82 13.38 5.03
C GLU A 146 3.83 12.02 4.32
N SER A 147 4.86 11.71 3.53
CA SER A 147 4.94 10.45 2.78
C SER A 147 6.36 10.16 2.27
N SER A 148 6.86 8.97 2.61
CA SER A 148 8.11 8.45 2.03
C SER A 148 8.02 8.14 0.52
N GLN A 149 6.80 8.02 -0.02
CA GLN A 149 6.59 7.80 -1.45
C GLN A 149 7.10 8.96 -2.32
N PHE A 150 7.23 10.18 -1.75
CA PHE A 150 7.79 11.32 -2.49
C PHE A 150 9.27 11.09 -2.82
N ALA A 151 10.06 10.67 -1.84
CA ALA A 151 11.45 10.30 -2.07
C ALA A 151 11.58 9.08 -2.98
N SER A 152 10.79 8.03 -2.75
CA SER A 152 10.78 6.84 -3.60
C SER A 152 10.49 7.17 -5.07
N ALA A 153 9.51 8.07 -5.33
CA ALA A 153 9.18 8.51 -6.69
C ALA A 153 10.37 9.15 -7.42
N LEU A 154 11.12 9.98 -6.71
CA LEU A 154 12.30 10.64 -7.27
C LEU A 154 13.48 9.68 -7.43
N LEU A 155 13.77 8.85 -6.43
CA LEU A 155 14.89 7.90 -6.45
C LEU A 155 14.77 6.89 -7.58
N LEU A 156 13.57 6.33 -7.82
CA LEU A 156 13.31 5.38 -8.92
C LEU A 156 13.72 5.93 -10.29
N LEU A 157 13.78 7.25 -10.44
CA LEU A 157 13.98 7.94 -11.70
C LEU A 157 15.25 8.79 -11.73
N ALA A 158 15.91 8.96 -10.58
CA ALA A 158 17.04 9.87 -10.40
C ALA A 158 18.16 9.63 -11.42
N LYS A 159 18.52 8.37 -11.68
CA LYS A 159 19.55 8.00 -12.65
C LYS A 159 19.20 8.48 -14.07
N LEU A 160 17.95 8.28 -14.51
CA LEU A 160 17.49 8.66 -15.85
C LEU A 160 17.26 10.16 -15.97
N GLY A 161 16.76 10.80 -14.92
CA GLY A 161 16.53 12.24 -14.86
C GLY A 161 17.81 13.06 -14.68
N GLY A 162 18.91 12.41 -14.30
CA GLY A 162 20.14 13.08 -13.88
C GLY A 162 19.95 13.88 -12.61
N TRP A 163 19.09 13.43 -11.68
CA TRP A 163 18.72 14.15 -10.48
C TRP A 163 19.60 13.75 -9.30
N ASN A 164 20.06 14.76 -8.55
CA ASN A 164 20.63 14.57 -7.23
C ASN A 164 19.56 14.89 -6.19
N VAL A 165 19.11 13.89 -5.43
CA VAL A 165 17.97 13.98 -4.51
C VAL A 165 18.45 13.96 -3.07
N GLU A 166 18.27 15.06 -2.36
CA GLU A 166 18.45 15.15 -0.90
C GLU A 166 17.12 14.84 -0.22
N ILE A 167 17.14 13.95 0.77
CA ILE A 167 15.95 13.53 1.50
C ILE A 167 15.97 14.18 2.87
N ASP A 168 14.93 14.98 3.13
CA ASP A 168 14.73 15.70 4.39
C ASP A 168 13.65 15.01 5.23
N GLY A 169 13.85 14.97 6.54
CA GLY A 169 12.98 14.33 7.51
C GLY A 169 13.72 13.37 8.42
N GLU A 170 13.06 12.95 9.47
CA GLU A 170 13.63 12.04 10.45
C GLU A 170 14.00 10.70 9.78
N LEU A 171 15.19 10.18 10.08
CA LEU A 171 15.83 9.04 9.42
C LEU A 171 16.26 9.28 7.94
N GLY A 172 15.75 10.30 7.24
CA GLY A 172 16.14 10.60 5.86
C GLY A 172 16.14 9.36 4.95
N ALA A 173 17.29 9.10 4.31
CA ALA A 173 17.47 7.94 3.42
C ALA A 173 17.37 6.57 4.15
N LYS A 174 17.48 6.53 5.49
CA LYS A 174 17.32 5.31 6.29
C LYS A 174 15.86 5.00 6.63
N SER A 175 14.91 5.86 6.26
CA SER A 175 13.48 5.56 6.43
C SER A 175 13.15 4.23 5.72
N PRO A 176 12.45 3.30 6.37
CA PRO A 176 12.30 1.91 5.89
C PRO A 176 11.85 1.80 4.42
N TYR A 177 10.82 2.53 4.02
CA TYR A 177 10.33 2.48 2.63
C TYR A 177 11.27 3.14 1.62
N VAL A 178 12.09 4.12 2.05
CA VAL A 178 13.13 4.72 1.21
C VAL A 178 14.27 3.72 1.02
N ALA A 179 14.73 3.10 2.10
CA ALA A 179 15.77 2.08 2.07
C ALA A 179 15.35 0.88 1.20
N MET A 180 14.09 0.41 1.33
CA MET A 180 13.52 -0.63 0.48
C MET A 180 13.56 -0.24 -1.00
N THR A 181 13.22 1.02 -1.32
CA THR A 181 13.27 1.53 -2.70
C THR A 181 14.69 1.51 -3.25
N SER A 182 15.68 1.94 -2.46
CA SER A 182 17.10 1.93 -2.85
C SER A 182 17.58 0.50 -3.10
N SER A 183 17.30 -0.42 -2.19
CA SER A 183 17.65 -1.83 -2.34
C SER A 183 17.03 -2.46 -3.61
N LEU A 184 15.79 -2.10 -3.92
CA LEU A 184 15.14 -2.55 -5.15
C LEU A 184 15.82 -1.99 -6.41
N ILE A 185 16.21 -0.70 -6.41
CA ILE A 185 16.92 -0.06 -7.52
C ILE A 185 18.25 -0.77 -7.77
N ASP A 186 19.00 -1.09 -6.72
CA ASP A 186 20.32 -1.71 -6.80
C ASP A 186 20.29 -3.13 -7.40
N CYS A 187 19.23 -3.89 -7.13
CA CYS A 187 19.10 -5.26 -7.62
C CYS A 187 18.25 -5.39 -8.91
N PHE A 188 17.69 -4.29 -9.41
CA PHE A 188 16.75 -4.35 -10.54
C PHE A 188 17.47 -4.65 -11.86
N PRO A 189 16.97 -5.60 -12.71
CA PRO A 189 17.60 -5.96 -13.98
C PRO A 189 17.34 -4.89 -15.05
N THR A 190 18.10 -3.80 -15.03
CA THR A 190 17.92 -2.65 -15.95
C THR A 190 18.21 -2.97 -17.42
N GLU A 191 19.02 -3.99 -17.70
CA GLU A 191 19.32 -4.44 -19.08
C GLU A 191 18.33 -5.49 -19.59
N GLY A 192 17.33 -5.82 -18.81
CA GLY A 192 16.38 -6.91 -19.03
C GLY A 192 16.69 -8.13 -18.15
N GLY A 193 15.68 -8.97 -17.96
CA GLY A 193 15.82 -10.16 -17.11
C GLY A 193 14.57 -10.46 -16.31
N ARG A 194 14.75 -11.13 -15.18
CA ARG A 194 13.64 -11.62 -14.35
C ARG A 194 13.80 -11.17 -12.91
N LEU A 195 12.70 -10.68 -12.33
CA LEU A 195 12.59 -10.33 -10.94
C LEU A 195 11.38 -11.02 -10.32
N LYS A 196 11.58 -11.73 -9.22
CA LYS A 196 10.49 -12.30 -8.44
C LYS A 196 10.08 -11.32 -7.37
N ILE A 197 8.80 -10.92 -7.38
CA ILE A 197 8.24 -10.01 -6.38
C ILE A 197 8.07 -10.79 -5.06
N GLU A 198 8.56 -10.21 -3.99
CA GLU A 198 8.42 -10.74 -2.64
C GLU A 198 6.98 -10.53 -2.13
N PRO A 199 6.40 -11.47 -1.36
CA PRO A 199 5.09 -11.30 -0.77
C PRO A 199 5.01 -10.06 0.13
N ASP A 200 3.86 -9.42 0.17
CA ASP A 200 3.60 -8.24 1.00
C ASP A 200 3.38 -8.63 2.47
N ALA A 201 4.30 -8.18 3.34
CA ALA A 201 4.25 -8.43 4.77
C ALA A 201 3.06 -7.75 5.44
N SER A 202 2.69 -6.54 5.02
CA SER A 202 1.51 -5.85 5.54
C SER A 202 0.25 -6.70 5.34
N SER A 203 0.07 -7.27 4.14
CA SER A 203 -1.06 -8.15 3.83
C SER A 203 -1.02 -9.47 4.59
N GLY A 204 0.17 -10.01 4.83
CA GLY A 204 0.35 -11.23 5.63
C GLY A 204 0.10 -11.03 7.13
N SER A 205 0.22 -9.80 7.65
CA SER A 205 0.03 -9.48 9.06
C SER A 205 -1.36 -9.85 9.58
N TYR A 206 -2.41 -9.72 8.77
CA TYR A 206 -3.78 -10.10 9.16
C TYR A 206 -3.90 -11.59 9.51
N PHE A 207 -3.19 -12.44 8.79
CA PHE A 207 -3.20 -13.90 9.03
C PHE A 207 -2.33 -14.27 10.24
N TRP A 208 -1.19 -13.60 10.45
CA TRP A 208 -0.41 -13.76 11.66
C TRP A 208 -1.19 -13.32 12.90
N ALA A 209 -1.87 -12.17 12.84
CA ALA A 209 -2.74 -11.69 13.90
C ALA A 209 -3.87 -12.68 14.19
N ALA A 210 -4.55 -13.18 13.15
CA ALA A 210 -5.58 -14.19 13.26
C ALA A 210 -5.04 -15.45 13.96
N GLY A 211 -3.88 -15.95 13.54
CA GLY A 211 -3.20 -17.08 14.19
C GLY A 211 -2.92 -16.84 15.66
N HIS A 212 -2.41 -15.67 16.01
CA HIS A 212 -2.12 -15.29 17.40
C HIS A 212 -3.39 -15.28 18.26
N ILE A 213 -4.44 -14.54 17.86
CA ILE A 213 -5.66 -14.44 18.67
C ILE A 213 -6.44 -15.76 18.76
N LEU A 214 -6.34 -16.63 17.76
CA LEU A 214 -6.96 -17.96 17.78
C LEU A 214 -6.13 -18.93 18.63
N SER A 215 -4.79 -18.84 18.63
CA SER A 215 -3.92 -19.71 19.45
C SER A 215 -4.09 -19.51 20.97
N LEU A 216 -4.61 -18.36 21.40
CA LEU A 216 -4.99 -18.10 22.79
C LEU A 216 -6.02 -19.13 23.33
N ASN A 217 -6.60 -19.96 22.46
CA ASN A 217 -7.53 -21.04 22.79
C ASN A 217 -6.99 -22.44 22.45
N ASN A 218 -5.66 -22.65 22.44
CA ASN A 218 -5.01 -23.94 22.13
C ASN A 218 -5.27 -24.44 20.68
N CYS A 219 -5.51 -23.57 19.73
CA CYS A 219 -5.58 -23.92 18.32
C CYS A 219 -4.19 -24.18 17.72
N LEU A 220 -4.12 -24.93 16.62
CA LEU A 220 -2.86 -25.23 15.92
C LEU A 220 -2.19 -23.92 15.45
N PRO A 221 -0.84 -23.83 15.51
CA PRO A 221 -0.13 -22.64 15.09
C PRO A 221 -0.31 -22.39 13.59
N LEU A 222 -0.87 -21.23 13.25
CA LEU A 222 -1.00 -20.77 11.90
C LEU A 222 0.34 -20.26 11.38
N LYS A 223 0.68 -20.59 10.13
CA LYS A 223 1.86 -20.07 9.44
C LYS A 223 1.48 -19.43 8.13
N VAL A 224 1.99 -18.23 7.88
CA VAL A 224 1.89 -17.57 6.57
C VAL A 224 3.00 -18.11 5.69
N ALA A 225 2.62 -18.78 4.59
CA ALA A 225 3.58 -19.33 3.65
C ALA A 225 4.36 -18.22 2.93
N ARG A 226 5.62 -18.50 2.59
CA ARG A 226 6.47 -17.58 1.82
C ARG A 226 6.60 -16.19 2.45
N TRP A 227 6.67 -16.11 3.80
CA TRP A 227 6.94 -14.86 4.48
C TRP A 227 8.20 -14.17 3.95
N PRO A 228 8.21 -12.83 3.79
CA PRO A 228 9.37 -12.09 3.28
C PRO A 228 10.65 -12.35 4.06
N LYS A 229 11.77 -12.44 3.35
CA LYS A 229 13.09 -12.74 3.93
C LYS A 229 14.18 -11.77 3.52
N SER A 230 13.90 -10.80 2.66
CA SER A 230 14.88 -9.81 2.20
C SER A 230 15.37 -8.89 3.32
N GLY A 231 14.58 -8.69 4.36
CA GLY A 231 14.81 -7.67 5.38
C GLY A 231 14.45 -6.25 4.91
N TRP A 232 13.85 -6.10 3.73
CA TRP A 232 13.52 -4.79 3.17
C TRP A 232 12.19 -4.22 3.68
N GLN A 233 11.25 -5.11 4.01
CA GLN A 233 9.91 -4.72 4.46
C GLN A 233 9.90 -4.59 5.98
N ILE A 234 9.70 -3.38 6.52
CA ILE A 234 9.54 -3.16 7.97
C ILE A 234 8.42 -4.02 8.55
N ASP A 235 7.32 -4.19 7.80
CA ASP A 235 6.17 -5.01 8.22
C ASP A 235 6.50 -6.51 8.33
N ALA A 236 7.65 -6.98 7.81
CA ALA A 236 8.10 -8.35 8.02
C ALA A 236 8.45 -8.65 9.47
N GLU A 237 8.75 -7.62 10.27
CA GLU A 237 8.97 -7.74 11.71
C GLU A 237 7.69 -8.01 12.52
N PHE A 238 6.50 -7.97 11.89
CA PHE A 238 5.22 -8.18 12.60
C PHE A 238 5.20 -9.44 13.46
N THR A 239 5.87 -10.49 13.03
CA THR A 239 5.92 -11.75 13.79
C THR A 239 6.70 -11.65 15.10
N SER A 240 7.71 -10.78 15.17
CA SER A 240 8.50 -10.53 16.39
C SER A 240 7.76 -9.66 17.40
N PHE A 241 6.67 -9.01 16.97
CA PHE A 241 5.76 -8.24 17.82
C PHE A 241 4.54 -9.06 18.30
N LEU A 242 4.58 -10.38 18.21
CA LEU A 242 3.54 -11.26 18.74
C LEU A 242 4.13 -12.20 19.81
N PRO A 243 3.71 -12.09 21.11
CA PRO A 243 2.69 -11.16 21.66
C PRO A 243 3.13 -9.70 21.61
N LEU A 244 2.15 -8.76 21.53
CA LEU A 244 2.43 -7.34 21.45
C LEU A 244 3.20 -6.86 22.69
N PRO A 245 4.23 -6.00 22.53
CA PRO A 245 4.88 -5.34 23.67
C PRO A 245 4.04 -4.17 24.20
N ASN A 246 4.50 -3.53 25.28
CA ASN A 246 3.80 -2.40 25.89
C ASN A 246 3.80 -1.14 25.01
N ILE A 247 4.78 -0.97 24.13
CA ILE A 247 4.90 0.17 23.20
C ILE A 247 5.25 -0.37 21.82
N VAL A 248 4.58 0.15 20.78
CA VAL A 248 4.84 -0.15 19.37
C VAL A 248 4.87 1.15 18.56
N SER A 249 5.93 1.38 17.82
CA SER A 249 6.12 2.55 16.96
C SER A 249 5.77 2.23 15.51
N ARG A 250 4.92 3.07 14.89
CA ARG A 250 4.65 2.97 13.45
C ARG A 250 5.89 3.26 12.60
N ARG A 251 6.73 4.14 13.06
CA ARG A 251 7.92 4.60 12.33
C ARG A 251 9.07 3.60 12.39
N ASP A 252 9.29 3.03 13.59
CA ASP A 252 10.53 2.32 13.92
C ASP A 252 10.33 0.80 13.95
N ASP A 253 9.11 0.34 14.27
CA ASP A 253 8.83 -1.07 14.51
C ASP A 253 7.97 -1.71 13.41
N LEU A 254 6.80 -1.12 13.14
CA LEU A 254 5.81 -1.62 12.18
C LEU A 254 5.34 -0.48 11.27
N GLY A 255 5.33 -0.72 9.98
CA GLY A 255 4.77 0.21 9.00
C GLY A 255 3.23 0.27 9.08
N ASP A 256 2.59 -0.12 7.99
CA ASP A 256 1.12 -0.10 7.93
C ASP A 256 0.47 -1.31 8.63
N SER A 257 1.23 -2.37 8.93
CA SER A 257 0.75 -3.52 9.73
C SER A 257 0.44 -3.15 11.18
N ILE A 258 0.90 -1.99 11.65
CA ILE A 258 0.53 -1.47 12.98
C ILE A 258 -1.00 -1.38 13.16
N MET A 259 -1.77 -1.15 12.09
CA MET A 259 -3.23 -1.14 12.15
C MET A 259 -3.80 -2.50 12.57
N THR A 260 -3.19 -3.58 12.07
CA THR A 260 -3.53 -4.95 12.49
C THR A 260 -3.23 -5.15 13.97
N ALA A 261 -2.06 -4.69 14.44
CA ALA A 261 -1.65 -4.77 15.84
C ALA A 261 -2.61 -3.98 16.75
N ILE A 262 -3.01 -2.76 16.36
CA ILE A 262 -3.98 -1.92 17.08
C ILE A 262 -5.31 -2.66 17.27
N VAL A 263 -5.81 -3.31 16.21
CA VAL A 263 -7.14 -3.96 16.25
C VAL A 263 -7.15 -5.19 17.16
N ILE A 264 -6.04 -5.93 17.28
CA ILE A 264 -5.98 -7.11 18.17
C ILE A 264 -5.54 -6.77 19.59
N ALA A 265 -5.02 -5.58 19.86
CA ALA A 265 -4.47 -5.18 21.16
C ALA A 265 -5.42 -5.39 22.35
N PRO A 266 -6.75 -5.16 22.26
CA PRO A 266 -7.65 -5.44 23.39
C PRO A 266 -7.63 -6.90 23.87
N LEU A 267 -7.20 -7.84 23.02
CA LEU A 267 -7.18 -9.27 23.31
C LEU A 267 -5.84 -9.78 23.90
N THR A 268 -4.83 -8.91 24.07
CA THR A 268 -3.46 -9.32 24.43
C THR A 268 -3.22 -9.43 25.94
N GLY A 269 -4.19 -9.07 26.78
CA GLY A 269 -4.12 -9.24 28.24
C GLY A 269 -3.35 -8.15 28.99
N HIS A 270 -2.75 -7.18 28.30
CA HIS A 270 -2.08 -6.01 28.88
C HIS A 270 -2.31 -4.76 28.06
N GLN A 271 -1.99 -3.60 28.62
CA GLN A 271 -2.10 -2.31 27.94
C GLN A 271 -0.97 -2.14 26.93
N THR A 272 -1.31 -1.70 25.72
CA THR A 272 -0.34 -1.38 24.67
C THR A 272 -0.52 0.06 24.19
N GLN A 273 0.57 0.80 24.08
CA GLN A 273 0.62 2.13 23.50
C GLN A 273 1.20 2.08 22.08
N PHE A 274 0.50 2.66 21.12
CA PHE A 274 0.93 2.81 19.74
C PHE A 274 1.30 4.27 19.49
N VAL A 275 2.50 4.51 18.96
CA VAL A 275 3.09 5.86 18.81
C VAL A 275 3.48 6.15 17.36
N ASN A 276 3.76 7.43 17.05
CA ASN A 276 4.13 7.92 15.72
C ASN A 276 3.05 7.64 14.65
N LEU A 277 1.78 7.90 15.00
CA LEU A 277 0.63 7.58 14.16
C LEU A 277 0.22 8.72 13.21
N GLU A 278 0.93 9.84 13.17
CA GLU A 278 0.61 11.06 12.41
C GLU A 278 0.31 10.78 10.93
N ARG A 279 1.14 9.93 10.28
CA ARG A 279 0.96 9.59 8.86
C ARG A 279 -0.32 8.80 8.57
N LEU A 280 -0.83 8.03 9.54
CA LEU A 280 -2.08 7.29 9.37
C LEU A 280 -3.28 8.22 9.13
N ARG A 281 -3.22 9.46 9.61
CA ARG A 281 -4.28 10.46 9.45
C ARG A 281 -4.42 10.97 8.01
N LEU A 282 -3.33 10.87 7.21
CA LEU A 282 -3.20 11.46 5.88
C LEU A 282 -3.40 10.45 4.73
N GLN A 283 -3.73 9.20 5.05
CA GLN A 283 -3.81 8.12 4.07
C GLN A 283 -5.24 7.96 3.49
N GLU A 284 -5.72 6.73 3.27
CA GLU A 284 -7.00 6.45 2.62
C GLU A 284 -8.18 7.08 3.34
N CYS A 285 -8.13 7.11 4.67
CA CYS A 285 -9.04 7.84 5.54
C CYS A 285 -8.24 8.45 6.71
N GLU A 286 -8.89 9.12 7.65
CA GLU A 286 -8.29 9.45 8.94
C GLU A 286 -8.29 8.16 9.79
N ARG A 287 -7.23 7.34 9.64
CA ARG A 287 -7.15 5.97 10.17
C ARG A 287 -7.15 5.91 11.70
N VAL A 288 -6.54 6.88 12.36
CA VAL A 288 -6.48 6.91 13.84
C VAL A 288 -7.88 7.08 14.42
N GLN A 289 -8.65 8.03 13.88
CA GLN A 289 -10.04 8.24 14.29
C GLN A 289 -10.91 7.03 13.92
N ALA A 290 -10.73 6.46 12.73
CA ALA A 290 -11.47 5.27 12.29
C ALA A 290 -11.22 4.09 13.23
N LEU A 291 -9.96 3.77 13.53
CA LEU A 291 -9.59 2.68 14.45
C LEU A 291 -10.18 2.89 15.84
N ARG A 292 -10.04 4.10 16.39
CA ARG A 292 -10.62 4.45 17.69
C ARG A 292 -12.15 4.28 17.70
N THR A 293 -12.81 4.81 16.69
CA THR A 293 -14.28 4.76 16.58
C THR A 293 -14.77 3.32 16.48
N GLU A 294 -14.19 2.53 15.58
CA GLU A 294 -14.68 1.18 15.32
C GLU A 294 -14.36 0.20 16.48
N LEU A 295 -13.17 0.32 17.08
CA LEU A 295 -12.85 -0.46 18.29
C LEU A 295 -13.71 -0.07 19.48
N THR A 296 -14.05 1.21 19.66
CA THR A 296 -14.97 1.66 20.74
C THR A 296 -16.38 1.07 20.55
N LYS A 297 -16.88 0.96 19.32
CA LYS A 297 -18.15 0.23 19.05
C LYS A 297 -18.07 -1.23 19.51
N CYS A 298 -16.89 -1.86 19.34
CA CYS A 298 -16.65 -3.20 19.82
C CYS A 298 -16.46 -3.31 21.35
N GLY A 299 -16.48 -2.21 22.09
CA GLY A 299 -16.35 -2.19 23.56
C GLY A 299 -14.91 -2.00 24.05
N ALA A 300 -13.95 -1.72 23.18
CA ALA A 300 -12.58 -1.47 23.59
C ALA A 300 -12.42 -0.14 24.36
N THR A 301 -11.52 -0.13 25.34
CA THR A 301 -11.13 1.10 26.06
C THR A 301 -9.89 1.68 25.42
N ILE A 302 -10.01 2.87 24.85
CA ILE A 302 -8.98 3.53 24.06
C ILE A 302 -8.81 4.98 24.53
N GLN A 303 -7.56 5.39 24.73
CA GLN A 303 -7.17 6.77 24.97
C GLN A 303 -6.31 7.28 23.82
N GLU A 304 -6.72 8.39 23.21
CA GLU A 304 -5.95 9.11 22.21
C GLU A 304 -5.25 10.30 22.87
N ALA A 305 -3.95 10.43 22.64
CA ALA A 305 -3.15 11.54 23.13
C ALA A 305 -2.11 11.94 22.07
N GLY A 306 -2.36 13.08 21.40
CA GLY A 306 -1.50 13.53 20.28
C GLY A 306 -1.44 12.51 19.16
N GLU A 307 -0.23 12.05 18.86
CA GLU A 307 0.04 11.06 17.81
C GLU A 307 0.11 9.62 18.34
N SER A 308 -0.60 9.35 19.43
CA SER A 308 -0.60 8.01 20.05
C SER A 308 -2.00 7.53 20.41
N LEU A 309 -2.15 6.18 20.40
CA LEU A 309 -3.30 5.46 20.94
C LEU A 309 -2.84 4.52 22.04
N THR A 310 -3.44 4.60 23.20
CA THR A 310 -3.26 3.63 24.29
C THR A 310 -4.50 2.75 24.37
N ILE A 311 -4.31 1.44 24.27
CA ILE A 311 -5.38 0.46 24.25
C ILE A 311 -5.26 -0.44 25.49
N SER A 312 -6.33 -0.50 26.29
CA SER A 312 -6.40 -1.38 27.43
C SER A 312 -6.99 -2.74 27.06
N PRO A 313 -6.57 -3.82 27.71
CA PRO A 313 -7.18 -5.13 27.51
C PRO A 313 -8.65 -5.12 27.96
N GLY A 314 -9.48 -5.92 27.31
CA GLY A 314 -10.88 -6.01 27.63
C GLY A 314 -11.65 -6.99 26.77
N GLU A 315 -12.86 -7.28 27.20
CA GLU A 315 -13.79 -8.11 26.44
C GLU A 315 -14.38 -7.30 25.29
N LEU A 316 -14.39 -7.91 24.11
CA LEU A 316 -14.96 -7.31 22.90
C LEU A 316 -16.29 -7.97 22.54
N LYS A 317 -17.16 -7.18 21.91
CA LYS A 317 -18.46 -7.60 21.36
C LYS A 317 -18.54 -7.31 19.86
N GLY A 318 -19.41 -8.03 19.18
CA GLY A 318 -19.71 -7.79 17.78
C GLY A 318 -20.26 -6.39 17.52
N ALA A 319 -19.88 -5.79 16.41
CA ALA A 319 -20.38 -4.50 15.94
C ALA A 319 -20.38 -4.45 14.41
N GLU A 320 -21.13 -3.49 13.86
CA GLU A 320 -21.07 -3.15 12.46
C GLU A 320 -19.95 -2.13 12.24
N ILE A 321 -18.95 -2.55 11.44
CA ILE A 321 -17.72 -1.82 11.17
C ILE A 321 -17.87 -1.01 9.90
N GLU A 322 -17.78 0.30 10.01
CA GLU A 322 -17.62 1.19 8.86
C GLU A 322 -16.18 1.12 8.37
N THR A 323 -15.98 0.84 7.09
CA THR A 323 -14.63 0.70 6.53
C THR A 323 -14.01 1.99 6.04
N TYR A 324 -14.79 3.06 5.91
CA TYR A 324 -14.33 4.35 5.37
C TYR A 324 -13.66 4.20 3.99
N ASP A 325 -14.10 3.19 3.23
CA ASP A 325 -13.49 2.78 1.97
C ASP A 325 -11.99 2.43 2.08
N ASP A 326 -11.56 2.02 3.28
CA ASP A 326 -10.18 1.65 3.59
C ASP A 326 -10.06 0.12 3.78
N HIS A 327 -9.30 -0.48 2.87
CA HIS A 327 -9.04 -1.91 2.84
C HIS A 327 -8.39 -2.44 4.13
N ARG A 328 -7.53 -1.63 4.80
CA ARG A 328 -6.85 -2.04 6.04
C ARG A 328 -7.81 -2.09 7.22
N ILE A 329 -8.75 -1.16 7.32
CA ILE A 329 -9.84 -1.23 8.31
C ILE A 329 -10.64 -2.51 8.07
N ALA A 330 -11.10 -2.75 6.83
CA ALA A 330 -11.87 -3.94 6.49
C ALA A 330 -11.16 -5.24 6.90
N MET A 331 -9.88 -5.40 6.52
CA MET A 331 -9.12 -6.63 6.73
C MET A 331 -8.74 -6.85 8.20
N SER A 332 -8.35 -5.79 8.92
CA SER A 332 -8.00 -5.89 10.35
C SER A 332 -9.21 -6.31 11.19
N PHE A 333 -10.37 -5.67 10.97
CA PHE A 333 -11.59 -6.05 11.71
C PHE A 333 -12.18 -7.39 11.25
N ALA A 334 -12.00 -7.79 10.00
CA ALA A 334 -12.36 -9.14 9.55
C ALA A 334 -11.51 -10.22 10.25
N ALA A 335 -10.20 -9.97 10.43
CA ALA A 335 -9.34 -10.84 11.24
C ALA A 335 -9.81 -10.90 12.70
N LEU A 336 -10.18 -9.77 13.31
CA LEU A 336 -10.77 -9.73 14.65
C LEU A 336 -12.07 -10.55 14.73
N GLY A 337 -12.89 -10.51 13.69
CA GLY A 337 -14.16 -11.24 13.59
C GLY A 337 -14.02 -12.78 13.66
N LEU A 338 -12.83 -13.32 13.43
CA LEU A 338 -12.56 -14.74 13.65
C LEU A 338 -12.59 -15.14 15.13
N LYS A 339 -12.36 -14.19 16.03
CA LYS A 339 -12.37 -14.38 17.48
C LYS A 339 -13.59 -13.77 18.15
N VAL A 340 -14.08 -12.65 17.67
CA VAL A 340 -15.18 -11.88 18.25
C VAL A 340 -16.45 -12.09 17.40
N PRO A 341 -17.43 -12.87 17.89
CA PRO A 341 -18.65 -13.12 17.13
C PRO A 341 -19.46 -11.85 16.88
N GLY A 342 -20.12 -11.75 15.72
CA GLY A 342 -21.00 -10.64 15.39
C GLY A 342 -20.33 -9.40 14.79
N ILE A 343 -19.03 -9.47 14.46
CA ILE A 343 -18.39 -8.44 13.64
C ILE A 343 -18.98 -8.50 12.23
N ARG A 344 -19.45 -7.36 11.72
CA ARG A 344 -20.02 -7.18 10.37
C ARG A 344 -19.26 -6.08 9.66
N ILE A 345 -18.72 -6.38 8.48
CA ILE A 345 -17.92 -5.43 7.69
C ILE A 345 -18.82 -4.78 6.64
N LYS A 346 -18.97 -3.46 6.69
CA LYS A 346 -19.61 -2.68 5.62
C LYS A 346 -18.62 -2.48 4.48
N ASN A 347 -19.13 -2.43 3.24
CA ASN A 347 -18.32 -2.26 2.05
C ASN A 347 -17.05 -3.16 2.03
N PRO A 348 -17.17 -4.49 2.16
CA PRO A 348 -16.01 -5.39 2.18
C PRO A 348 -15.24 -5.39 0.86
N CYS A 349 -15.84 -4.94 -0.24
CA CYS A 349 -15.19 -4.89 -1.55
C CYS A 349 -14.05 -3.88 -1.64
N CYS A 350 -13.89 -2.97 -0.69
CA CYS A 350 -12.74 -2.05 -0.64
C CYS A 350 -11.39 -2.78 -0.54
N VAL A 351 -11.37 -4.07 -0.15
CA VAL A 351 -10.15 -4.88 -0.14
C VAL A 351 -9.55 -5.13 -1.52
N ARG A 352 -10.33 -4.94 -2.61
CA ARG A 352 -9.85 -5.05 -4.00
C ARG A 352 -8.65 -4.13 -4.28
N LYS A 353 -8.54 -3.04 -3.52
CA LYS A 353 -7.46 -2.07 -3.65
C LYS A 353 -6.08 -2.71 -3.51
N THR A 354 -5.90 -3.63 -2.55
CA THR A 354 -4.59 -4.25 -2.27
C THR A 354 -4.64 -5.77 -2.07
N PHE A 355 -5.80 -6.37 -1.82
CA PHE A 355 -5.90 -7.81 -1.57
C PHE A 355 -7.26 -8.39 -2.03
N PRO A 356 -7.52 -8.45 -3.33
CA PRO A 356 -8.83 -8.88 -3.87
C PRO A 356 -9.32 -10.24 -3.37
N THR A 357 -8.41 -11.17 -3.08
CA THR A 357 -8.70 -12.54 -2.62
C THR A 357 -8.70 -12.69 -1.09
N PHE A 358 -8.69 -11.60 -0.32
CA PHE A 358 -8.59 -11.65 1.14
C PHE A 358 -9.69 -12.49 1.78
N PHE A 359 -10.97 -12.21 1.51
CA PHE A 359 -12.09 -12.96 2.09
C PHE A 359 -12.14 -14.40 1.60
N TYR A 360 -11.75 -14.64 0.34
CA TYR A 360 -11.59 -15.99 -0.17
C TYR A 360 -10.56 -16.78 0.65
N LYS A 361 -9.39 -16.17 0.95
CA LYS A 361 -8.35 -16.82 1.77
C LYS A 361 -8.77 -17.02 3.23
N LEU A 362 -9.60 -16.16 3.80
CA LEU A 362 -10.18 -16.42 5.12
C LEU A 362 -11.09 -17.66 5.11
N ALA A 363 -11.89 -17.83 4.06
CA ALA A 363 -12.90 -18.90 3.96
C ALA A 363 -12.39 -20.22 3.37
N ALA A 364 -11.34 -20.17 2.55
CA ALA A 364 -10.77 -21.38 1.95
C ALA A 364 -10.34 -22.39 3.02
N PRO A 365 -10.50 -23.70 2.77
CA PRO A 365 -10.07 -24.72 3.73
C PRO A 365 -8.53 -24.77 3.84
N ALA A 366 -8.03 -25.29 4.97
CA ALA A 366 -6.61 -25.58 5.12
C ALA A 366 -6.12 -26.55 4.02
N PRO A 367 -4.88 -26.40 3.53
CA PRO A 367 -3.85 -25.45 3.95
C PRO A 367 -3.91 -24.08 3.24
N HIS A 368 -4.92 -23.80 2.41
CA HIS A 368 -4.98 -22.62 1.55
C HIS A 368 -5.68 -21.42 2.21
N GLY A 369 -6.32 -21.62 3.37
CA GLY A 369 -7.02 -20.59 4.12
C GLY A 369 -7.34 -21.04 5.54
N LEU A 370 -8.23 -20.31 6.21
CA LEU A 370 -8.56 -20.49 7.63
C LEU A 370 -9.87 -21.25 7.85
N GLY A 371 -10.60 -21.61 6.81
CA GLY A 371 -11.89 -22.31 6.89
C GLY A 371 -13.03 -21.49 7.51
N ALA A 372 -12.90 -20.16 7.53
CA ALA A 372 -13.91 -19.29 8.10
C ALA A 372 -15.23 -19.36 7.33
N THR A 373 -16.36 -19.32 8.04
CA THR A 373 -17.68 -19.16 7.41
C THR A 373 -18.01 -17.67 7.35
N ILE A 374 -18.15 -17.15 6.11
CA ILE A 374 -18.52 -15.77 5.85
C ILE A 374 -19.98 -15.72 5.39
N LEU A 375 -20.77 -14.87 6.03
CA LEU A 375 -22.19 -14.71 5.77
C LEU A 375 -22.49 -13.37 5.12
N ASP A 376 -23.52 -13.32 4.29
CA ASP A 376 -24.09 -12.07 3.81
C ASP A 376 -24.90 -11.34 4.92
N GLY A 377 -25.40 -10.13 4.64
CA GLY A 377 -26.23 -9.37 5.58
C GLY A 377 -27.57 -10.02 5.96
N LYS A 378 -27.94 -11.10 5.28
CA LYS A 378 -29.17 -11.91 5.56
C LYS A 378 -28.85 -13.19 6.31
N GLY A 379 -27.57 -13.48 6.60
CA GLY A 379 -27.13 -14.69 7.27
C GLY A 379 -26.89 -15.90 6.36
N ASN A 380 -26.91 -15.73 5.03
CA ASN A 380 -26.63 -16.81 4.09
C ASN A 380 -25.10 -16.95 3.90
N LYS A 381 -24.61 -18.20 3.85
CA LYS A 381 -23.19 -18.46 3.57
C LYS A 381 -22.82 -18.04 2.15
N LEU A 382 -21.78 -17.22 2.04
CA LEU A 382 -21.23 -16.79 0.75
C LEU A 382 -20.41 -17.91 0.10
N LYS A 383 -20.52 -18.04 -1.23
CA LYS A 383 -19.74 -18.96 -2.04
C LYS A 383 -18.36 -18.38 -2.37
N ALA A 384 -17.43 -19.24 -2.76
CA ALA A 384 -16.04 -18.86 -3.04
C ALA A 384 -15.93 -17.71 -4.06
N GLU A 385 -16.72 -17.74 -5.13
CA GLU A 385 -16.71 -16.71 -6.19
C GLU A 385 -17.18 -15.35 -5.69
N GLN A 386 -18.05 -15.32 -4.69
CA GLN A 386 -18.56 -14.09 -4.07
C GLN A 386 -17.59 -13.45 -3.08
N LEU A 387 -16.51 -14.17 -2.73
CA LEU A 387 -15.50 -13.74 -1.77
C LEU A 387 -14.25 -13.12 -2.44
N ILE A 388 -14.27 -13.03 -3.76
CA ILE A 388 -13.23 -12.34 -4.54
C ILE A 388 -13.78 -10.95 -4.90
N ALA A 389 -13.10 -9.92 -4.43
CA ALA A 389 -13.45 -8.54 -4.74
C ALA A 389 -12.90 -8.20 -6.13
N GLY A 390 -13.76 -8.23 -7.14
CA GLY A 390 -13.47 -7.92 -8.54
C GLY A 390 -13.61 -6.44 -8.87
#